data_5da6c5700d2490ba6bfbaf2e40d0f40c
#
_entry.id   5da6c5700d2490ba6bfbaf2e40d0f40c
#
_cell.length_a   1.000
_cell.length_b   1.000
_cell.length_c   1.000
_cell.angle_alpha   90.00
_cell.angle_beta   90.00
_cell.angle_gamma   90.00
#
_symmetry.space_group_name_H-M   'P 1'
#
loop_
_entity.id
_entity.type
_entity.pdbx_description
1 polymer ?
#
loop_
_entity_poly.entity_id
_entity_poly.type
_entity_poly.pdbx_seq_one_letter_code
_entity_poly.pdbx_strand_id
1 'polypeptide(L)'
;VRPAAAAENAGIPSVVIANTGFLVNATLTGKSWGIENIQVAEYPGALAIHSREDMQKNIREVLVERVIAGLTQRAQASASADLARTARHDPIVFTGTYDEVNRYFQEQEWSDGLAIVPPTAERIEQFVSYARRNADEEIAVLPPARLRATPRNIAANAIMAGCEPRHIPLLIAATEA
;
A
#
# COMPACT_ATOMS: atom_id res chain seq x y z
N VAL A 1 -7.28 11.17 0.73
CA VAL A 1 -6.23 10.77 1.70
C VAL A 1 -4.87 11.34 1.32
N ARG A 2 -4.32 11.06 0.12
CA ARG A 2 -2.98 11.52 -0.30
C ARG A 2 -2.73 13.03 -0.13
N PRO A 3 -3.62 13.94 -0.60
CA PRO A 3 -3.41 15.37 -0.37
C PRO A 3 -3.42 15.75 1.11
N ALA A 4 -4.26 15.12 1.92
CA ALA A 4 -4.30 15.35 3.36
C ALA A 4 -2.98 14.91 4.04
N ALA A 5 -2.46 13.73 3.70
CA ALA A 5 -1.18 13.28 4.22
C ALA A 5 -0.01 14.22 3.81
N ALA A 6 -0.03 14.74 2.60
CA ALA A 6 0.96 15.73 2.15
C ALA A 6 0.84 17.05 2.94
N ALA A 7 -0.37 17.51 3.23
CA ALA A 7 -0.61 18.71 4.03
C ALA A 7 -0.11 18.52 5.47
N GLU A 8 -0.45 17.40 6.12
CA GLU A 8 0.01 17.08 7.47
C GLU A 8 1.55 17.00 7.55
N ASN A 9 2.20 16.40 6.56
CA ASN A 9 3.67 16.36 6.49
C ASN A 9 4.28 17.76 6.30
N ALA A 10 3.54 18.70 5.72
CA ALA A 10 3.93 20.11 5.61
C ALA A 10 3.54 20.95 6.85
N GLY A 11 2.97 20.33 7.89
CA GLY A 11 2.52 21.02 9.11
C GLY A 11 1.18 21.75 8.95
N ILE A 12 0.42 21.45 7.91
CA ILE A 12 -0.90 22.04 7.64
C ILE A 12 -1.98 21.06 8.13
N PRO A 13 -2.80 21.43 9.14
CA PRO A 13 -3.89 20.59 9.61
C PRO A 13 -4.83 20.21 8.49
N SER A 14 -5.14 18.93 8.39
CA SER A 14 -6.03 18.43 7.35
C SER A 14 -6.95 17.33 7.87
N VAL A 15 -8.07 17.12 7.21
CA VAL A 15 -9.01 16.06 7.52
C VAL A 15 -9.48 15.39 6.23
N VAL A 16 -9.53 14.08 6.25
CA VAL A 16 -10.07 13.27 5.14
C VAL A 16 -11.55 13.06 5.38
N ILE A 17 -12.39 13.35 4.39
CA ILE A 17 -13.79 12.95 4.44
C ILE A 17 -13.92 11.60 3.75
N ALA A 18 -14.43 10.61 4.47
CA ALA A 18 -14.63 9.25 3.96
C ALA A 18 -16.02 8.72 4.32
N ASN A 19 -16.63 7.96 3.41
CA ASN A 19 -17.85 7.21 3.70
C ASN A 19 -17.56 6.09 4.69
N THR A 20 -18.57 5.63 5.42
CA THR A 20 -18.47 4.54 6.41
C THR A 20 -17.69 3.33 5.89
N GLY A 21 -17.93 2.86 4.67
CA GLY A 21 -17.24 1.72 4.07
C GLY A 21 -15.76 1.95 3.69
N PHE A 22 -15.26 3.18 3.76
CA PHE A 22 -13.89 3.53 3.34
C PHE A 22 -12.97 3.99 4.50
N LEU A 23 -13.43 3.91 5.74
CA LEU A 23 -12.65 4.36 6.91
C LEU A 23 -11.35 3.59 7.08
N VAL A 24 -11.41 2.27 6.96
CA VAL A 24 -10.24 1.40 7.05
C VAL A 24 -9.23 1.75 5.95
N ASN A 25 -9.70 1.90 4.71
CA ASN A 25 -8.85 2.26 3.58
C ASN A 25 -8.22 3.65 3.75
N ALA A 26 -8.97 4.62 4.29
CA ALA A 26 -8.44 5.95 4.58
C ALA A 26 -7.30 5.90 5.61
N THR A 27 -7.49 5.13 6.69
CA THR A 27 -6.49 4.95 7.75
C THR A 27 -5.24 4.23 7.24
N LEU A 28 -5.40 3.12 6.52
CA LEU A 28 -4.28 2.36 5.95
C LEU A 28 -3.48 3.21 4.94
N THR A 29 -4.17 3.97 4.10
CA THR A 29 -3.52 4.89 3.18
C THR A 29 -2.76 6.00 3.93
N GLY A 30 -3.33 6.55 5.01
CA GLY A 30 -2.64 7.53 5.85
C GLY A 30 -1.33 6.97 6.42
N LYS A 31 -1.39 5.76 6.99
CA LYS A 31 -0.21 5.05 7.52
C LYS A 31 0.85 4.81 6.45
N SER A 32 0.47 4.42 5.24
CA SER A 32 1.42 4.21 4.13
C SER A 32 2.13 5.50 3.69
N TRP A 33 1.58 6.67 4.05
CA TRP A 33 2.18 7.99 3.84
C TRP A 33 2.91 8.53 5.07
N GLY A 34 3.10 7.71 6.11
CA GLY A 34 3.82 8.07 7.34
C GLY A 34 3.01 8.86 8.35
N ILE A 35 1.67 8.90 8.21
CA ILE A 35 0.78 9.53 9.18
C ILE A 35 0.02 8.44 9.94
N GLU A 36 0.46 8.15 11.16
CA GLU A 36 -0.12 7.10 12.01
C GLU A 36 -1.61 7.34 12.28
N ASN A 37 -1.97 8.58 12.60
CA ASN A 37 -3.31 8.99 13.01
C ASN A 37 -3.85 10.08 12.10
N ILE A 38 -3.99 9.76 10.78
CA ILE A 38 -4.63 10.70 9.86
C ILE A 38 -6.07 10.94 10.31
N GLN A 39 -6.46 12.22 10.38
CA GLN A 39 -7.80 12.58 10.81
C GLN A 39 -8.81 12.26 9.72
N VAL A 40 -9.83 11.47 10.08
CA VAL A 40 -10.88 11.05 9.15
C VAL A 40 -12.25 11.46 9.71
N ALA A 41 -12.93 12.35 9.00
CA ALA A 41 -14.31 12.70 9.25
C ALA A 41 -15.21 11.73 8.46
N GLU A 42 -15.90 10.86 9.18
CA GLU A 42 -16.82 9.91 8.56
C GLU A 42 -18.08 10.61 8.08
N TYR A 43 -18.40 10.43 6.81
CA TYR A 43 -19.73 10.71 6.28
C TYR A 43 -20.61 9.46 6.42
N PRO A 44 -21.79 9.54 7.08
CA PRO A 44 -22.63 8.37 7.34
C PRO A 44 -23.23 7.82 6.04
N GLY A 45 -23.00 6.53 5.81
CA GLY A 45 -23.50 5.80 4.63
C GLY A 45 -22.73 6.09 3.34
N ALA A 46 -23.39 5.91 2.19
CA ALA A 46 -22.80 6.08 0.87
C ALA A 46 -23.35 7.34 0.18
N LEU A 47 -22.47 8.27 -0.18
CA LEU A 47 -22.85 9.52 -0.86
C LEU A 47 -23.68 9.30 -2.14
N ALA A 48 -23.35 8.23 -2.89
CA ALA A 48 -23.96 7.96 -4.19
C ALA A 48 -25.46 7.60 -4.16
N ILE A 49 -25.96 7.18 -3.00
CA ILE A 49 -27.36 6.74 -2.83
C ILE A 49 -28.22 7.73 -2.03
N HIS A 50 -27.60 8.76 -1.45
CA HIS A 50 -28.34 9.76 -0.69
C HIS A 50 -28.96 10.81 -1.59
N SER A 51 -30.18 11.25 -1.24
CA SER A 51 -30.79 12.43 -1.84
C SER A 51 -30.03 13.70 -1.46
N ARG A 52 -30.27 14.79 -2.18
CA ARG A 52 -29.67 16.08 -1.83
C ARG A 52 -30.06 16.53 -0.40
N GLU A 53 -31.28 16.25 0.01
CA GLU A 53 -31.79 16.59 1.35
C GLU A 53 -31.09 15.79 2.43
N ASP A 54 -30.92 14.46 2.22
CA ASP A 54 -30.17 13.58 3.14
C ASP A 54 -28.71 14.01 3.23
N MET A 55 -28.09 14.36 2.11
CA MET A 55 -26.71 14.86 2.12
C MET A 55 -26.59 16.15 2.93
N GLN A 56 -27.49 17.12 2.74
CA GLN A 56 -27.47 18.36 3.49
C GLN A 56 -27.67 18.13 4.98
N LYS A 57 -28.57 17.23 5.35
CA LYS A 57 -28.80 16.83 6.74
C LYS A 57 -27.53 16.20 7.35
N ASN A 58 -26.98 15.18 6.71
CA ASN A 58 -25.78 14.49 7.19
C ASN A 58 -24.56 15.41 7.31
N ILE A 59 -24.43 16.38 6.38
CA ILE A 59 -23.36 17.38 6.45
C ILE A 59 -23.54 18.27 7.69
N ARG A 60 -24.74 18.80 7.91
CA ARG A 60 -25.00 19.76 9.01
C ARG A 60 -24.97 19.10 10.38
N GLU A 61 -25.58 17.93 10.52
CA GLU A 61 -25.77 17.27 11.80
C GLU A 61 -24.58 16.42 12.25
N VAL A 62 -23.76 15.93 11.30
CA VAL A 62 -22.69 14.96 11.61
C VAL A 62 -21.33 15.43 11.09
N LEU A 63 -21.25 15.75 9.80
CA LEU A 63 -19.95 15.91 9.16
C LEU A 63 -19.22 17.18 9.62
N VAL A 64 -19.94 18.29 9.82
CA VAL A 64 -19.34 19.59 10.22
C VAL A 64 -18.61 19.44 11.54
N GLU A 65 -19.22 18.85 12.55
CA GLU A 65 -18.57 18.64 13.86
C GLU A 65 -17.32 17.75 13.74
N ARG A 66 -17.40 16.68 12.97
CA ARG A 66 -16.27 15.76 12.76
C ARG A 66 -15.11 16.44 12.02
N VAL A 67 -15.41 17.28 11.03
CA VAL A 67 -14.39 18.06 10.32
C VAL A 67 -13.71 19.07 11.26
N ILE A 68 -14.49 19.80 12.05
CA ILE A 68 -13.93 20.76 13.02
C ILE A 68 -13.05 20.01 14.04
N ALA A 69 -13.55 18.91 14.60
CA ALA A 69 -12.79 18.09 15.54
C ALA A 69 -11.48 17.59 14.91
N GLY A 70 -11.51 17.08 13.66
CA GLY A 70 -10.33 16.60 12.95
C GLY A 70 -9.31 17.70 12.66
N LEU A 71 -9.74 18.91 12.32
CA LEU A 71 -8.85 20.05 12.06
C LEU A 71 -8.23 20.64 13.35
N THR A 72 -8.87 20.44 14.49
CA THR A 72 -8.38 20.96 15.79
C THR A 72 -7.52 19.95 16.55
N GLN A 73 -7.56 18.68 16.17
CA GLN A 73 -6.68 17.64 16.71
C GLN A 73 -5.39 17.58 15.88
N ARG A 74 -4.25 17.64 16.57
CA ARG A 74 -2.96 17.52 15.89
C ARG A 74 -2.75 16.08 15.45
N ALA A 75 -2.59 15.85 14.15
CA ALA A 75 -2.10 14.58 13.64
C ALA A 75 -0.70 14.32 14.24
N GLN A 76 -0.51 13.17 14.86
CA GLN A 76 0.83 12.75 15.27
C GLN A 76 1.52 12.22 13.99
N ALA A 77 2.44 13.01 13.44
CA ALA A 77 3.43 12.45 12.56
C ALA A 77 4.16 11.37 13.35
N SER A 78 4.12 10.14 12.90
CA SER A 78 5.09 9.17 13.39
C SER A 78 6.44 9.80 13.10
N ALA A 79 7.30 9.87 14.13
CA ALA A 79 8.71 10.09 13.87
C ALA A 79 9.02 9.16 12.70
N SER A 80 9.46 9.75 11.58
CA SER A 80 9.73 9.02 10.36
C SER A 80 10.59 7.81 10.73
N ALA A 81 9.90 6.75 11.12
CA ALA A 81 10.53 5.46 11.17
C ALA A 81 11.01 5.30 9.76
N ASP A 82 12.31 5.36 9.57
CA ASP A 82 13.02 5.00 8.38
C ASP A 82 12.33 3.77 7.79
N LEU A 83 11.31 4.00 6.97
CA LEU A 83 10.69 3.00 6.14
C LEU A 83 11.62 2.63 4.96
N ALA A 84 12.85 3.12 4.98
CA ALA A 84 14.01 2.39 4.54
C ALA A 84 14.21 1.17 5.48
N ARG A 85 13.13 0.42 5.72
CA ARG A 85 13.29 -0.98 6.00
C ARG A 85 13.98 -1.54 4.77
N THR A 86 15.31 -1.56 4.82
CA THR A 86 16.06 -2.62 4.18
C THR A 86 15.26 -3.87 4.51
N ALA A 87 14.48 -4.32 3.54
CA ALA A 87 13.83 -5.60 3.66
C ALA A 87 14.96 -6.54 4.07
N ARG A 88 14.92 -7.00 5.32
CA ARG A 88 15.78 -8.13 5.72
C ARG A 88 15.36 -9.18 4.72
N HIS A 89 16.26 -9.47 3.80
CA HIS A 89 16.12 -10.63 2.95
C HIS A 89 16.30 -11.83 3.88
N ASP A 90 15.24 -12.23 4.59
CA ASP A 90 15.12 -13.60 4.97
C ASP A 90 14.94 -14.35 3.65
N PRO A 91 15.98 -15.06 3.21
CA PRO A 91 15.98 -15.68 1.88
C PRO A 91 14.86 -16.71 1.74
N ILE A 92 14.35 -17.24 2.87
CA ILE A 92 13.28 -18.23 2.92
C ILE A 92 12.31 -17.83 4.04
N VAL A 93 11.11 -17.40 3.69
CA VAL A 93 10.05 -17.02 4.66
C VAL A 93 9.20 -18.21 5.09
N PHE A 94 9.11 -19.25 4.24
CA PHE A 94 8.34 -20.46 4.50
C PHE A 94 8.83 -21.61 3.62
N THR A 95 8.78 -22.85 4.16
CA THR A 95 9.08 -24.06 3.41
C THR A 95 7.93 -25.05 3.56
N GLY A 96 7.38 -25.52 2.45
CA GLY A 96 6.26 -26.46 2.43
C GLY A 96 5.86 -26.84 1.02
N THR A 97 4.78 -27.60 0.91
CA THR A 97 4.14 -27.92 -0.35
C THR A 97 3.49 -26.68 -0.98
N TYR A 98 3.11 -26.77 -2.25
CA TYR A 98 2.41 -25.69 -2.95
C TYR A 98 1.18 -25.19 -2.19
N ASP A 99 0.35 -26.10 -1.68
CA ASP A 99 -0.88 -25.75 -0.96
C ASP A 99 -0.58 -25.09 0.40
N GLU A 100 0.46 -25.56 1.10
CA GLU A 100 0.89 -24.96 2.36
C GLU A 100 1.47 -23.57 2.18
N VAL A 101 2.25 -23.34 1.12
CA VAL A 101 2.76 -22.01 0.76
C VAL A 101 1.60 -21.05 0.46
N ASN A 102 0.64 -21.46 -0.35
CA ASN A 102 -0.52 -20.63 -0.68
C ASN A 102 -1.37 -20.30 0.56
N ARG A 103 -1.58 -21.28 1.45
CA ARG A 103 -2.25 -21.06 2.73
C ARG A 103 -1.50 -20.07 3.61
N TYR A 104 -0.20 -20.23 3.75
CA TYR A 104 0.65 -19.31 4.51
C TYR A 104 0.56 -17.88 3.99
N PHE A 105 0.62 -17.67 2.66
CA PHE A 105 0.48 -16.34 2.06
C PHE A 105 -0.88 -15.70 2.32
N GLN A 106 -1.96 -16.50 2.33
CA GLN A 106 -3.30 -16.03 2.70
C GLN A 106 -3.37 -15.63 4.19
N GLU A 107 -2.83 -16.44 5.09
CA GLU A 107 -2.77 -16.16 6.53
C GLU A 107 -1.97 -14.89 6.86
N GLN A 108 -0.92 -14.60 6.07
CA GLN A 108 -0.12 -13.37 6.19
C GLN A 108 -0.73 -12.17 5.47
N GLU A 109 -1.91 -12.31 4.84
CA GLU A 109 -2.53 -11.27 4.01
C GLU A 109 -1.63 -10.77 2.85
N TRP A 110 -0.75 -11.64 2.34
CA TRP A 110 0.12 -11.36 1.19
C TRP A 110 -0.49 -11.76 -0.15
N SER A 111 -1.65 -12.39 -0.12
CA SER A 111 -2.44 -12.81 -1.27
C SER A 111 -3.90 -12.41 -1.03
N ASP A 112 -4.61 -12.08 -2.11
CA ASP A 112 -6.04 -11.75 -2.11
C ASP A 112 -6.96 -12.99 -2.10
N GLY A 113 -6.39 -14.17 -1.88
CA GLY A 113 -7.09 -15.45 -1.90
C GLY A 113 -6.97 -16.21 -3.22
N LEU A 114 -6.40 -15.59 -4.27
CA LEU A 114 -6.02 -16.29 -5.48
C LEU A 114 -4.73 -17.08 -5.24
N ALA A 115 -4.64 -18.25 -5.88
CA ALA A 115 -3.43 -19.07 -5.82
C ALA A 115 -2.26 -18.35 -6.51
N ILE A 116 -1.12 -18.29 -5.83
CA ILE A 116 0.11 -17.71 -6.35
C ILE A 116 1.08 -18.81 -6.80
N VAL A 117 1.98 -18.45 -7.70
CA VAL A 117 3.14 -19.28 -8.01
C VAL A 117 4.24 -18.95 -7.00
N PRO A 118 4.73 -19.92 -6.18
CA PRO A 118 5.75 -19.65 -5.17
C PRO A 118 7.03 -19.07 -5.78
N PRO A 119 7.52 -17.92 -5.29
CA PRO A 119 8.75 -17.29 -5.78
C PRO A 119 9.97 -17.93 -5.11
N THR A 120 10.33 -19.14 -5.53
CA THR A 120 11.52 -19.83 -5.01
C THR A 120 12.81 -19.12 -5.43
N ALA A 121 13.88 -19.29 -4.65
CA ALA A 121 15.18 -18.69 -4.94
C ALA A 121 15.66 -19.02 -6.37
N GLU A 122 15.53 -20.27 -6.80
CA GLU A 122 15.89 -20.73 -8.14
C GLU A 122 15.10 -19.98 -9.24
N ARG A 123 13.78 -19.81 -9.07
CA ARG A 123 12.96 -19.06 -10.02
C ARG A 123 13.34 -17.59 -10.07
N ILE A 124 13.61 -16.99 -8.91
CA ILE A 124 14.06 -15.58 -8.83
C ILE A 124 15.37 -15.43 -9.62
N GLU A 125 16.33 -16.33 -9.43
CA GLU A 125 17.60 -16.28 -10.18
C GLU A 125 17.41 -16.41 -11.69
N GLN A 126 16.52 -17.29 -12.14
CA GLN A 126 16.15 -17.38 -13.55
C GLN A 126 15.62 -16.04 -14.08
N PHE A 127 14.69 -15.40 -13.37
CA PHE A 127 14.14 -14.10 -13.80
C PHE A 127 15.22 -13.02 -13.82
N VAL A 128 16.03 -12.93 -12.76
CA VAL A 128 17.11 -11.92 -12.66
C VAL A 128 18.14 -12.10 -13.79
N SER A 129 18.42 -13.33 -14.22
CA SER A 129 19.33 -13.56 -15.35
C SER A 129 18.84 -12.92 -16.66
N TYR A 130 17.52 -12.86 -16.90
CA TYR A 130 16.91 -12.17 -18.03
C TYR A 130 16.91 -10.65 -17.88
N ALA A 131 16.98 -10.14 -16.65
CA ALA A 131 17.01 -8.70 -16.39
C ALA A 131 18.29 -8.03 -16.90
N ARG A 132 19.39 -8.77 -17.01
CA ARG A 132 20.72 -8.27 -17.37
C ARG A 132 21.18 -7.09 -16.49
N ARG A 133 20.74 -7.08 -15.24
CA ARG A 133 21.04 -6.08 -14.21
C ARG A 133 21.43 -6.76 -12.92
N ASN A 134 22.04 -6.02 -12.00
CA ASN A 134 22.32 -6.54 -10.66
C ASN A 134 20.98 -6.80 -9.93
N ALA A 135 20.86 -7.96 -9.29
CA ALA A 135 19.66 -8.38 -8.58
C ALA A 135 19.14 -7.35 -7.56
N ASP A 136 20.05 -6.64 -6.91
CA ASP A 136 19.77 -5.72 -5.81
C ASP A 136 19.97 -4.23 -6.20
N GLU A 137 20.17 -3.95 -7.50
CA GLU A 137 20.20 -2.59 -8.05
C GLU A 137 18.88 -1.87 -7.79
N GLU A 138 18.93 -0.63 -7.31
CA GLU A 138 17.74 0.18 -7.17
C GLU A 138 17.25 0.65 -8.53
N ILE A 139 16.09 0.17 -8.96
CA ILE A 139 15.43 0.55 -10.21
C ILE A 139 14.61 1.82 -10.00
N ALA A 140 13.84 1.87 -8.94
CA ALA A 140 12.99 3.00 -8.60
C ALA A 140 12.62 2.99 -7.11
N VAL A 141 12.16 4.14 -6.62
CA VAL A 141 11.52 4.27 -5.30
C VAL A 141 10.04 4.53 -5.50
N LEU A 142 9.23 3.53 -5.20
CA LEU A 142 7.79 3.54 -5.48
C LEU A 142 7.00 4.30 -4.40
N PRO A 143 6.26 5.36 -4.76
CA PRO A 143 5.35 6.00 -3.84
C PRO A 143 4.12 5.11 -3.60
N PRO A 144 3.39 5.30 -2.49
CA PRO A 144 3.62 6.31 -1.45
C PRO A 144 4.57 5.84 -0.34
N ALA A 145 4.77 4.53 -0.20
CA ALA A 145 5.52 3.92 0.89
C ALA A 145 7.03 3.99 0.72
N ARG A 146 7.52 4.61 -0.37
CA ARG A 146 8.94 4.73 -0.72
C ARG A 146 9.66 3.38 -0.74
N LEU A 147 8.98 2.36 -1.27
CA LEU A 147 9.56 1.03 -1.42
C LEU A 147 10.60 1.02 -2.53
N ARG A 148 11.78 0.49 -2.24
CA ARG A 148 12.82 0.28 -3.26
C ARG A 148 12.41 -0.87 -4.18
N ALA A 149 12.26 -0.57 -5.46
CA ALA A 149 12.11 -1.58 -6.48
C ALA A 149 13.50 -2.06 -6.95
N THR A 150 13.70 -3.36 -6.91
CA THR A 150 14.93 -4.02 -7.41
C THR A 150 14.56 -5.14 -8.37
N PRO A 151 15.45 -5.57 -9.29
CA PRO A 151 15.17 -6.72 -10.15
C PRO A 151 14.73 -7.97 -9.38
N ARG A 152 15.28 -8.18 -8.18
CA ARG A 152 14.93 -9.32 -7.32
C ARG A 152 13.46 -9.24 -6.85
N ASN A 153 13.01 -8.11 -6.30
CA ASN A 153 11.65 -8.03 -5.79
C ASN A 153 10.61 -7.85 -6.91
N ILE A 154 10.98 -7.25 -8.05
CA ILE A 154 10.16 -7.25 -9.26
C ILE A 154 9.97 -8.69 -9.75
N ALA A 155 11.06 -9.50 -9.79
CA ALA A 155 11.00 -10.90 -10.16
C ALA A 155 10.10 -11.72 -9.22
N ALA A 156 10.22 -11.53 -7.91
CA ALA A 156 9.38 -12.23 -6.94
C ALA A 156 7.89 -11.98 -7.18
N ASN A 157 7.51 -10.70 -7.37
CA ASN A 157 6.11 -10.33 -7.67
C ASN A 157 5.65 -10.86 -9.04
N ALA A 158 6.51 -10.81 -10.05
CA ALA A 158 6.21 -11.33 -11.38
C ALA A 158 5.96 -12.85 -11.34
N ILE A 159 6.77 -13.60 -10.60
CA ILE A 159 6.60 -15.05 -10.42
C ILE A 159 5.27 -15.34 -9.74
N MET A 160 4.96 -14.64 -8.65
CA MET A 160 3.68 -14.83 -7.94
C MET A 160 2.48 -14.59 -8.84
N ALA A 161 2.58 -13.64 -9.77
CA ALA A 161 1.55 -13.35 -10.78
C ALA A 161 1.57 -14.31 -11.99
N GLY A 162 2.43 -15.34 -12.00
CA GLY A 162 2.51 -16.31 -13.10
C GLY A 162 3.22 -15.81 -14.37
N CYS A 163 4.03 -14.75 -14.28
CA CYS A 163 4.84 -14.29 -15.41
C CYS A 163 5.92 -15.30 -15.78
N GLU A 164 6.46 -15.16 -16.99
CA GLU A 164 7.63 -15.88 -17.48
C GLU A 164 8.90 -15.00 -17.40
N PRO A 165 10.12 -15.60 -17.31
CA PRO A 165 11.38 -14.84 -17.22
C PRO A 165 11.57 -13.78 -18.31
N ARG A 166 11.11 -14.06 -19.54
CA ARG A 166 11.19 -13.11 -20.67
C ARG A 166 10.43 -11.80 -20.47
N HIS A 167 9.50 -11.74 -19.51
CA HIS A 167 8.72 -10.54 -19.24
C HIS A 167 9.46 -9.54 -18.34
N ILE A 168 10.54 -9.97 -17.64
CA ILE A 168 11.20 -9.13 -16.63
C ILE A 168 11.76 -7.81 -17.19
N PRO A 169 12.35 -7.75 -18.40
CA PRO A 169 12.82 -6.47 -18.94
C PRO A 169 11.71 -5.44 -19.14
N LEU A 170 10.52 -5.91 -19.55
CA LEU A 170 9.35 -5.03 -19.70
C LEU A 170 8.84 -4.53 -18.35
N LEU A 171 8.80 -5.41 -17.33
CA LEU A 171 8.37 -5.04 -15.98
C LEU A 171 9.32 -4.04 -15.33
N ILE A 172 10.63 -4.20 -15.54
CA ILE A 172 11.63 -3.23 -15.08
C ILE A 172 11.40 -1.88 -15.78
N ALA A 173 11.26 -1.85 -17.10
CA ALA A 173 11.03 -0.62 -17.85
C ALA A 173 9.72 0.09 -17.40
N ALA A 174 8.66 -0.66 -17.12
CA ALA A 174 7.41 -0.13 -16.59
C ALA A 174 7.54 0.39 -15.15
N THR A 175 8.50 -0.12 -14.38
CA THR A 175 8.77 0.35 -13.02
C THR A 175 9.62 1.61 -13.01
N GLU A 176 10.48 1.80 -14.02
CA GLU A 176 11.31 3.01 -14.21
C GLU A 176 10.51 4.23 -14.71
N ALA A 177 9.37 4.02 -15.39
CA ALA A 177 8.55 5.07 -16.00
C ALA A 177 7.71 5.85 -14.98
#